data_507d7d901d6d7ff5c7bdf97587d61b46
#
_entry.id   507d7d901d6d7ff5c7bdf97587d61b46
#
_cell.length_a   1.000
_cell.length_b   1.000
_cell.length_c   1.000
_cell.angle_alpha   90.00
_cell.angle_beta   90.00
_cell.angle_gamma   90.00
#
_symmetry.space_group_name_H-M   'P 1'
#
loop_
_entity.id
_entity.type
_entity.pdbx_description
1 polymer ?
#
loop_
_entity_poly.entity_id
_entity_poly.type
_entity_poly.pdbx_seq_one_letter_code
_entity_poly.pdbx_strand_id
1 'polypeptide(L)'
;MIINVNNVKLYYEIYGQGKPIILVHGNSETHEIFDVLIENLKENYKVYALDSRCHGKSQNTNKISYDLMAEDMIEFIKKLNISKPVFYGFSDGGIVGLLIAIKEPKLLSKIIISGANLNPKGMKKSMLLVSKIGYFFTKNKFLKMMIKEPNITIEDLGKIEIPAYILAGQKDVIKEEHTKLIAKNI
;
A
#
# COMPACT_ATOMS: atom_id res chain seq x y z
N MET A 1 -4.28 -6.75 -17.27
CA MET A 1 -3.92 -5.62 -18.16
C MET A 1 -2.56 -5.06 -17.79
N ILE A 2 -1.92 -4.26 -18.66
CA ILE A 2 -0.61 -3.63 -18.37
C ILE A 2 -0.70 -2.14 -18.66
N ILE A 3 -0.14 -1.32 -17.76
CA ILE A 3 0.01 0.13 -17.93
C ILE A 3 1.45 0.55 -17.63
N ASN A 4 1.98 1.52 -18.40
CA ASN A 4 3.28 2.10 -18.11
C ASN A 4 3.10 3.35 -17.24
N VAL A 5 3.73 3.37 -16.07
CA VAL A 5 3.78 4.50 -15.13
C VAL A 5 5.21 4.69 -14.65
N ASN A 6 5.71 5.92 -14.57
CA ASN A 6 7.06 6.22 -14.04
C ASN A 6 8.17 5.28 -14.55
N ASN A 7 8.14 4.96 -15.85
CA ASN A 7 9.06 4.02 -16.54
C ASN A 7 8.99 2.56 -16.01
N VAL A 8 7.86 2.15 -15.43
CA VAL A 8 7.61 0.78 -14.96
C VAL A 8 6.30 0.27 -15.58
N LYS A 9 6.27 -0.99 -15.98
CA LYS A 9 5.06 -1.69 -16.39
C LYS A 9 4.37 -2.28 -15.17
N LEU A 10 3.18 -1.79 -14.84
CA LEU A 10 2.33 -2.37 -13.79
C LEU A 10 1.25 -3.26 -14.41
N TYR A 11 1.08 -4.43 -13.81
CA TYR A 11 -0.04 -5.30 -14.09
C TYR A 11 -1.22 -4.95 -13.18
N TYR A 12 -2.43 -4.97 -13.74
CA TYR A 12 -3.66 -4.75 -13.00
C TYR A 12 -4.83 -5.47 -13.65
N GLU A 13 -5.85 -5.71 -12.85
CA GLU A 13 -7.13 -6.27 -13.29
C GLU A 13 -8.27 -5.34 -12.88
N ILE A 14 -9.37 -5.38 -13.66
CA ILE A 14 -10.57 -4.57 -13.39
C ILE A 14 -11.76 -5.52 -13.29
N TYR A 15 -12.57 -5.33 -12.24
CA TYR A 15 -13.77 -6.11 -12.01
C TYR A 15 -14.95 -5.18 -11.69
N GLY A 16 -16.15 -5.60 -12.06
CA GLY A 16 -17.39 -4.90 -11.75
C GLY A 16 -17.53 -3.51 -12.36
N GLN A 17 -18.52 -2.78 -11.86
CA GLN A 17 -18.87 -1.42 -12.28
C GLN A 17 -19.29 -0.60 -11.06
N GLY A 18 -19.36 0.74 -11.19
CA GLY A 18 -19.76 1.62 -10.11
C GLY A 18 -18.63 2.49 -9.58
N LYS A 19 -18.65 2.80 -8.28
CA LYS A 19 -17.65 3.67 -7.65
C LYS A 19 -16.27 2.99 -7.69
N PRO A 20 -15.20 3.73 -8.07
CA PRO A 20 -13.88 3.13 -8.16
C PRO A 20 -13.30 2.81 -6.78
N ILE A 21 -12.72 1.62 -6.66
CA ILE A 21 -11.90 1.20 -5.52
C ILE A 21 -10.60 0.57 -6.04
N ILE A 22 -9.48 0.93 -5.41
CA ILE A 22 -8.15 0.41 -5.72
C ILE A 22 -7.70 -0.48 -4.57
N LEU A 23 -7.21 -1.69 -4.88
CA LEU A 23 -6.70 -2.65 -3.92
C LEU A 23 -5.21 -2.86 -4.14
N VAL A 24 -4.39 -2.65 -3.08
CA VAL A 24 -2.94 -2.79 -3.12
C VAL A 24 -2.46 -3.72 -2.01
N HIS A 25 -1.79 -4.80 -2.42
CA HIS A 25 -1.31 -5.91 -1.59
C HIS A 25 -0.08 -5.56 -0.75
N GLY A 26 0.32 -6.48 0.13
CA GLY A 26 1.50 -6.37 0.99
C GLY A 26 2.79 -6.88 0.34
N ASN A 27 3.83 -6.97 1.16
CA ASN A 27 5.16 -7.40 0.74
C ASN A 27 5.15 -8.85 0.24
N SER A 28 5.78 -9.08 -0.92
CA SER A 28 5.90 -10.42 -1.52
C SER A 28 4.57 -11.11 -1.84
N GLU A 29 3.50 -10.35 -1.96
CA GLU A 29 2.17 -10.81 -2.36
C GLU A 29 1.81 -10.32 -3.78
N THR A 30 0.61 -10.63 -4.24
CA THR A 30 0.02 -10.18 -5.51
C THR A 30 -1.41 -9.74 -5.29
N HIS A 31 -2.05 -9.18 -6.33
CA HIS A 31 -3.47 -8.83 -6.29
C HIS A 31 -4.38 -10.01 -5.92
N GLU A 32 -3.94 -11.24 -6.13
CA GLU A 32 -4.72 -12.48 -5.86
C GLU A 32 -5.12 -12.66 -4.39
N ILE A 33 -4.41 -12.01 -3.44
CA ILE A 33 -4.83 -12.01 -2.03
C ILE A 33 -6.22 -11.42 -1.80
N PHE A 34 -6.72 -10.67 -2.78
CA PHE A 34 -8.00 -10.00 -2.71
C PHE A 34 -9.13 -10.73 -3.43
N ASP A 35 -8.94 -11.94 -3.96
CA ASP A 35 -9.94 -12.65 -4.77
C ASP A 35 -11.30 -12.73 -4.06
N VAL A 36 -11.32 -13.13 -2.79
CA VAL A 36 -12.56 -13.19 -1.99
C VAL A 36 -13.18 -11.81 -1.78
N LEU A 37 -12.35 -10.79 -1.57
CA LEU A 37 -12.82 -9.41 -1.40
C LEU A 37 -13.37 -8.85 -2.71
N ILE A 38 -12.72 -9.14 -3.83
CA ILE A 38 -13.14 -8.73 -5.17
C ILE A 38 -14.51 -9.29 -5.49
N GLU A 39 -14.75 -10.57 -5.21
CA GLU A 39 -16.06 -11.22 -5.44
C GLU A 39 -17.21 -10.49 -4.74
N ASN A 40 -16.98 -9.98 -3.52
CA ASN A 40 -17.98 -9.25 -2.77
C ASN A 40 -18.09 -7.77 -3.21
N LEU A 41 -17.01 -7.17 -3.70
CA LEU A 41 -17.00 -5.75 -4.06
C LEU A 41 -17.50 -5.50 -5.49
N LYS A 42 -17.25 -6.40 -6.43
CA LYS A 42 -17.50 -6.19 -7.86
C LYS A 42 -18.98 -5.95 -8.22
N GLU A 43 -19.92 -6.30 -7.33
CA GLU A 43 -21.35 -6.04 -7.53
C GLU A 43 -21.68 -4.54 -7.46
N ASN A 44 -20.95 -3.76 -6.63
CA ASN A 44 -21.24 -2.38 -6.32
C ASN A 44 -20.08 -1.41 -6.63
N TYR A 45 -18.90 -1.93 -6.91
CA TYR A 45 -17.69 -1.17 -7.14
C TYR A 45 -17.00 -1.57 -8.44
N LYS A 46 -16.39 -0.59 -9.08
CA LYS A 46 -15.38 -0.84 -10.11
C LYS A 46 -14.04 -1.04 -9.41
N VAL A 47 -13.63 -2.28 -9.27
CA VAL A 47 -12.44 -2.70 -8.52
C VAL A 47 -11.22 -2.71 -9.43
N TYR A 48 -10.16 -2.04 -9.03
CA TYR A 48 -8.84 -2.08 -9.66
C TYR A 48 -7.90 -2.82 -8.70
N ALA A 49 -7.49 -4.03 -9.04
CA ALA A 49 -6.56 -4.84 -8.26
C ALA A 49 -5.20 -4.86 -8.98
N LEU A 50 -4.14 -4.43 -8.29
CA LEU A 50 -2.83 -4.22 -8.91
C LEU A 50 -1.77 -5.12 -8.29
N ASP A 51 -0.80 -5.50 -9.13
CA ASP A 51 0.52 -5.92 -8.66
C ASP A 51 1.43 -4.69 -8.58
N SER A 52 1.96 -4.42 -7.40
CA SER A 52 2.93 -3.33 -7.20
C SER A 52 4.22 -3.59 -7.97
N ARG A 53 5.03 -2.53 -8.24
CA ARG A 53 6.36 -2.73 -8.85
C ARG A 53 7.14 -3.85 -8.18
N CYS A 54 7.84 -4.65 -8.95
CA CYS A 54 8.62 -5.81 -8.50
C CYS A 54 7.82 -6.99 -7.96
N HIS A 55 6.49 -6.96 -7.98
CA HIS A 55 5.61 -8.03 -7.51
C HIS A 55 4.80 -8.63 -8.66
N GLY A 56 4.40 -9.89 -8.50
CA GLY A 56 3.51 -10.60 -9.42
C GLY A 56 3.92 -10.48 -10.88
N LYS A 57 2.97 -10.03 -11.70
CA LYS A 57 3.12 -9.85 -13.15
C LYS A 57 3.64 -8.45 -13.53
N SER A 58 3.87 -7.56 -12.54
CA SER A 58 4.47 -6.25 -12.75
C SER A 58 5.97 -6.33 -13.00
N GLN A 59 6.49 -5.34 -13.69
CA GLN A 59 7.91 -5.29 -14.06
C GLN A 59 8.80 -5.30 -12.83
N ASN A 60 9.77 -6.22 -12.83
CA ASN A 60 10.84 -6.23 -11.84
C ASN A 60 11.89 -5.16 -12.17
N THR A 61 12.22 -4.32 -11.19
CA THR A 61 13.19 -3.23 -11.31
C THR A 61 14.27 -3.32 -10.24
N ASN A 62 15.42 -2.68 -10.46
CA ASN A 62 16.50 -2.66 -9.47
C ASN A 62 16.18 -1.78 -8.26
N LYS A 63 15.23 -0.86 -8.39
CA LYS A 63 14.84 0.09 -7.33
C LYS A 63 13.41 -0.18 -6.87
N ILE A 64 13.26 -0.31 -5.55
CA ILE A 64 11.97 -0.36 -4.88
C ILE A 64 12.04 0.49 -3.62
N SER A 65 11.00 1.25 -3.35
CA SER A 65 10.73 1.98 -2.10
C SER A 65 9.23 2.24 -1.98
N TYR A 66 8.74 2.51 -0.77
CA TYR A 66 7.34 2.87 -0.60
C TYR A 66 6.99 4.18 -1.31
N ASP A 67 7.91 5.15 -1.35
CA ASP A 67 7.74 6.39 -2.11
C ASP A 67 7.54 6.14 -3.60
N LEU A 68 8.39 5.30 -4.22
CA LEU A 68 8.25 4.94 -5.63
C LEU A 68 6.93 4.19 -5.90
N MET A 69 6.50 3.32 -4.98
CA MET A 69 5.22 2.62 -5.10
C MET A 69 4.04 3.59 -5.02
N ALA A 70 4.11 4.58 -4.13
CA ALA A 70 3.08 5.62 -4.02
C ALA A 70 3.02 6.50 -5.27
N GLU A 71 4.16 6.90 -5.83
CA GLU A 71 4.25 7.65 -7.08
C GLU A 71 3.68 6.89 -8.27
N ASP A 72 3.92 5.57 -8.33
CA ASP A 72 3.31 4.72 -9.35
C ASP A 72 1.79 4.70 -9.27
N MET A 73 1.24 4.60 -8.05
CA MET A 73 -0.20 4.60 -7.83
C MET A 73 -0.82 5.96 -8.17
N ILE A 74 -0.15 7.05 -7.81
CA ILE A 74 -0.60 8.40 -8.17
C ILE A 74 -0.67 8.54 -9.69
N GLU A 75 0.37 8.13 -10.40
CA GLU A 75 0.41 8.18 -11.86
C GLU A 75 -0.61 7.23 -12.49
N PHE A 76 -0.80 6.04 -11.93
CA PHE A 76 -1.82 5.08 -12.35
C PHE A 76 -3.22 5.69 -12.29
N ILE A 77 -3.57 6.33 -11.18
CA ILE A 77 -4.87 6.98 -10.96
C ILE A 77 -5.07 8.10 -11.98
N LYS A 78 -4.06 8.96 -12.14
CA LYS A 78 -4.10 10.09 -13.07
C LYS A 78 -4.22 9.62 -14.53
N LYS A 79 -3.43 8.64 -14.92
CA LYS A 79 -3.36 8.16 -16.31
C LYS A 79 -4.62 7.44 -16.77
N LEU A 80 -5.28 6.72 -15.87
CA LEU A 80 -6.57 6.08 -16.14
C LEU A 80 -7.77 7.01 -15.87
N ASN A 81 -7.53 8.28 -15.50
CA ASN A 81 -8.58 9.25 -15.15
C ASN A 81 -9.57 8.70 -14.11
N ILE A 82 -9.07 7.97 -13.08
CA ILE A 82 -9.91 7.41 -12.03
C ILE A 82 -10.26 8.54 -11.04
N SER A 83 -11.53 8.94 -11.06
CA SER A 83 -11.99 10.06 -10.22
C SER A 83 -12.19 9.66 -8.78
N LYS A 84 -11.39 10.21 -7.88
CA LYS A 84 -11.50 10.08 -6.41
C LYS A 84 -11.79 8.64 -5.93
N PRO A 85 -10.94 7.64 -6.26
CA PRO A 85 -11.17 6.28 -5.83
C PRO A 85 -11.11 6.14 -4.30
N VAL A 86 -11.82 5.15 -3.76
CA VAL A 86 -11.48 4.58 -2.46
C VAL A 86 -10.18 3.80 -2.62
N PHE A 87 -9.28 3.91 -1.67
CA PHE A 87 -8.03 3.14 -1.68
C PHE A 87 -8.01 2.18 -0.49
N TYR A 88 -7.88 0.90 -0.75
CA TYR A 88 -7.62 -0.12 0.26
C TYR A 88 -6.20 -0.65 0.11
N GLY A 89 -5.42 -0.55 1.17
CA GLY A 89 -4.05 -1.05 1.21
C GLY A 89 -3.82 -2.00 2.38
N PHE A 90 -3.23 -3.16 2.08
CA PHE A 90 -2.82 -4.14 3.06
C PHE A 90 -1.30 -4.10 3.27
N SER A 91 -0.84 -4.03 4.52
CA SER A 91 0.58 -4.03 4.89
C SER A 91 1.38 -2.96 4.12
N ASP A 92 2.29 -3.33 3.22
CA ASP A 92 3.02 -2.39 2.35
C ASP A 92 2.05 -1.50 1.54
N GLY A 93 0.96 -2.08 1.01
CA GLY A 93 -0.09 -1.32 0.34
C GLY A 93 -0.75 -0.28 1.26
N GLY A 94 -0.84 -0.57 2.56
CA GLY A 94 -1.32 0.39 3.56
C GLY A 94 -0.38 1.57 3.73
N ILE A 95 0.94 1.33 3.76
CA ILE A 95 1.96 2.39 3.79
C ILE A 95 1.87 3.25 2.52
N VAL A 96 1.71 2.61 1.37
CA VAL A 96 1.51 3.30 0.08
C VAL A 96 0.28 4.20 0.12
N GLY A 97 -0.84 3.72 0.67
CA GLY A 97 -2.07 4.51 0.83
C GLY A 97 -1.88 5.76 1.69
N LEU A 98 -1.15 5.65 2.82
CA LEU A 98 -0.79 6.80 3.64
C LEU A 98 0.05 7.82 2.85
N LEU A 99 1.08 7.35 2.14
CA LEU A 99 1.96 8.23 1.34
C LEU A 99 1.22 8.93 0.21
N ILE A 100 0.28 8.26 -0.47
CA ILE A 100 -0.57 8.90 -1.48
C ILE A 100 -1.40 10.02 -0.86
N ALA A 101 -2.07 9.75 0.26
CA ALA A 101 -2.93 10.72 0.92
C ALA A 101 -2.14 11.93 1.46
N ILE A 102 -0.88 11.73 1.87
CA ILE A 102 0.03 12.80 2.27
C ILE A 102 0.50 13.64 1.08
N LYS A 103 0.90 12.99 -0.03
CA LYS A 103 1.44 13.66 -1.22
C LYS A 103 0.38 14.37 -2.05
N GLU A 104 -0.81 13.78 -2.15
CA GLU A 104 -1.93 14.23 -2.98
C GLU A 104 -3.25 14.19 -2.19
N PRO A 105 -3.46 15.12 -1.23
CA PRO A 105 -4.58 15.04 -0.28
C PRO A 105 -5.98 14.99 -0.90
N LYS A 106 -6.11 15.44 -2.17
CA LYS A 106 -7.40 15.50 -2.90
C LYS A 106 -7.59 14.39 -3.94
N LEU A 107 -6.60 13.52 -4.11
CA LEU A 107 -6.62 12.48 -5.17
C LEU A 107 -7.60 11.35 -4.84
N LEU A 108 -7.65 10.93 -3.59
CA LEU A 108 -8.50 9.85 -3.10
C LEU A 108 -9.77 10.40 -2.45
N SER A 109 -10.84 9.60 -2.40
CA SER A 109 -12.05 9.94 -1.63
C SER A 109 -11.98 9.46 -0.20
N LYS A 110 -11.24 8.37 0.04
CA LYS A 110 -11.13 7.69 1.34
C LYS A 110 -9.94 6.72 1.30
N ILE A 111 -9.31 6.49 2.43
CA ILE A 111 -8.34 5.39 2.61
C ILE A 111 -8.83 4.37 3.64
N ILE A 112 -8.55 3.11 3.37
CA ILE A 112 -8.74 1.98 4.29
C ILE A 112 -7.39 1.28 4.38
N ILE A 113 -6.76 1.35 5.55
CA ILE A 113 -5.38 0.93 5.77
C ILE A 113 -5.36 -0.22 6.77
N SER A 114 -4.83 -1.36 6.36
CA SER A 114 -4.71 -2.54 7.22
C SER A 114 -3.24 -2.92 7.42
N GLY A 115 -2.78 -2.96 8.67
CA GLY A 115 -1.44 -3.46 9.03
C GLY A 115 -0.27 -2.56 8.59
N ALA A 116 -0.45 -1.24 8.50
CA ALA A 116 0.62 -0.31 8.15
C ALA A 116 1.42 0.17 9.38
N ASN A 117 2.66 0.57 9.13
CA ASN A 117 3.53 1.21 10.13
C ASN A 117 4.12 2.52 9.58
N LEU A 118 4.48 3.45 10.48
CA LEU A 118 5.07 4.75 10.12
C LEU A 118 6.59 4.68 9.92
N ASN A 119 7.23 3.70 10.58
CA ASN A 119 8.66 3.45 10.48
C ASN A 119 8.98 2.01 10.90
N PRO A 120 10.19 1.48 10.66
CA PRO A 120 10.52 0.10 10.98
C PRO A 120 10.36 -0.28 12.45
N LYS A 121 10.42 0.67 13.40
CA LYS A 121 10.21 0.41 14.85
C LYS A 121 8.75 0.07 15.17
N GLY A 122 7.80 0.35 14.27
CA GLY A 122 6.40 -0.05 14.37
C GLY A 122 6.18 -1.55 14.24
N MET A 123 7.09 -2.28 13.61
CA MET A 123 7.05 -3.75 13.60
C MET A 123 7.40 -4.34 14.97
N LYS A 124 6.85 -5.52 15.30
CA LYS A 124 7.28 -6.30 16.45
C LYS A 124 8.78 -6.62 16.37
N LYS A 125 9.48 -6.60 17.49
CA LYS A 125 10.95 -6.78 17.56
C LYS A 125 11.41 -8.08 16.88
N SER A 126 10.65 -9.16 17.04
CA SER A 126 10.94 -10.46 16.41
C SER A 126 10.93 -10.34 14.88
N MET A 127 9.91 -9.72 14.31
CA MET A 127 9.79 -9.54 12.87
C MET A 127 10.91 -8.67 12.30
N LEU A 128 11.21 -7.56 12.97
CA LEU A 128 12.30 -6.66 12.57
C LEU A 128 13.67 -7.38 12.63
N LEU A 129 13.89 -8.23 13.65
CA LEU A 129 15.13 -9.01 13.78
C LEU A 129 15.24 -10.04 12.65
N VAL A 130 14.19 -10.81 12.40
CA VAL A 130 14.15 -11.80 11.30
C VAL A 130 14.42 -11.12 9.96
N SER A 131 13.79 -9.96 9.71
CA SER A 131 14.00 -9.18 8.47
C SER A 131 15.46 -8.71 8.33
N LYS A 132 16.11 -8.28 9.42
CA LYS A 132 17.52 -7.87 9.41
C LYS A 132 18.46 -9.05 9.12
N ILE A 133 18.24 -10.19 9.79
CA ILE A 133 19.01 -11.41 9.57
C ILE A 133 18.83 -11.89 8.11
N GLY A 134 17.58 -11.96 7.63
CA GLY A 134 17.29 -12.34 6.25
C GLY A 134 17.99 -11.42 5.25
N TYR A 135 17.94 -10.10 5.46
CA TYR A 135 18.65 -9.15 4.62
C TYR A 135 20.18 -9.32 4.66
N PHE A 136 20.75 -9.59 5.82
CA PHE A 136 22.18 -9.80 5.94
C PHE A 136 22.68 -10.94 5.03
N PHE A 137 21.96 -12.05 4.98
CA PHE A 137 22.33 -13.21 4.17
C PHE A 137 21.92 -13.11 2.70
N THR A 138 20.74 -12.59 2.41
CA THR A 138 20.17 -12.66 1.05
C THR A 138 20.37 -11.39 0.23
N LYS A 139 20.65 -10.25 0.89
CA LYS A 139 20.64 -8.90 0.28
C LYS A 139 19.32 -8.58 -0.45
N ASN A 140 18.24 -9.25 -0.06
CA ASN A 140 16.93 -9.09 -0.67
C ASN A 140 16.44 -7.64 -0.57
N LYS A 141 16.03 -7.05 -1.70
CA LYS A 141 15.62 -5.65 -1.77
C LYS A 141 14.35 -5.34 -0.99
N PHE A 142 13.41 -6.29 -0.88
CA PHE A 142 12.19 -6.13 -0.11
C PHE A 142 12.49 -6.06 1.39
N LEU A 143 13.34 -6.95 1.90
CA LEU A 143 13.79 -6.90 3.28
C LEU A 143 14.56 -5.60 3.57
N LYS A 144 15.39 -5.13 2.60
CA LYS A 144 16.06 -3.84 2.73
C LYS A 144 15.07 -2.69 2.88
N MET A 145 14.02 -2.67 2.08
CA MET A 145 12.94 -1.68 2.16
C MET A 145 12.28 -1.72 3.54
N MET A 146 11.81 -2.88 4.00
CA MET A 146 11.15 -3.05 5.31
C MET A 146 11.98 -2.60 6.50
N ILE A 147 13.31 -2.80 6.49
CA ILE A 147 14.18 -2.41 7.62
C ILE A 147 14.64 -0.95 7.59
N LYS A 148 14.46 -0.24 6.48
CA LYS A 148 14.87 1.15 6.31
C LYS A 148 13.71 2.13 6.19
N GLU A 149 12.57 1.66 5.75
CA GLU A 149 11.38 2.44 5.42
C GLU A 149 10.13 1.84 6.09
N PRO A 150 9.01 2.54 6.13
CA PRO A 150 8.86 3.96 5.79
C PRO A 150 9.49 4.88 6.85
N ASN A 151 9.41 6.20 6.61
CA ASN A 151 9.76 7.25 7.60
C ASN A 151 8.70 8.35 7.55
N ILE A 152 7.47 8.00 7.90
CA ILE A 152 6.32 8.92 7.97
C ILE A 152 6.30 9.55 9.36
N THR A 153 6.22 10.86 9.43
CA THR A 153 6.13 11.60 10.70
C THR A 153 4.69 11.82 11.13
N ILE A 154 4.49 12.22 12.39
CA ILE A 154 3.16 12.64 12.88
C ILE A 154 2.66 13.88 12.13
N GLU A 155 3.55 14.80 11.82
CA GLU A 155 3.25 15.98 11.02
C GLU A 155 2.76 15.64 9.62
N ASP A 156 3.33 14.59 9.01
CA ASP A 156 2.87 14.12 7.71
C ASP A 156 1.45 13.56 7.78
N LEU A 157 1.09 12.82 8.82
CA LEU A 157 -0.27 12.32 9.02
C LEU A 157 -1.30 13.44 9.09
N GLY A 158 -0.95 14.57 9.72
CA GLY A 158 -1.81 15.75 9.80
C GLY A 158 -2.13 16.42 8.45
N LYS A 159 -1.46 16.02 7.36
CA LYS A 159 -1.78 16.47 5.99
C LYS A 159 -2.91 15.67 5.33
N ILE A 160 -3.34 14.57 5.96
CA ILE A 160 -4.40 13.70 5.43
C ILE A 160 -5.75 14.33 5.76
N GLU A 161 -6.44 14.85 4.75
CA GLU A 161 -7.73 15.56 4.88
C GLU A 161 -8.95 14.68 4.57
N ILE A 162 -8.72 13.44 4.13
CA ILE A 162 -9.78 12.52 3.70
C ILE A 162 -10.13 11.51 4.79
N PRO A 163 -11.37 10.97 4.81
CA PRO A 163 -11.73 9.91 5.75
C PRO A 163 -10.78 8.73 5.69
N ALA A 164 -10.30 8.28 6.86
CA ALA A 164 -9.39 7.15 6.99
C ALA A 164 -9.95 6.09 7.95
N TYR A 165 -9.88 4.83 7.53
CA TYR A 165 -10.15 3.66 8.38
C TYR A 165 -8.85 2.92 8.59
N ILE A 166 -8.43 2.81 9.85
CA ILE A 166 -7.18 2.16 10.23
C ILE A 166 -7.52 0.83 10.91
N LEU A 167 -7.11 -0.27 10.27
CA LEU A 167 -7.43 -1.62 10.67
C LEU A 167 -6.16 -2.36 11.10
N ALA A 168 -6.30 -3.29 12.05
CA ALA A 168 -5.24 -4.21 12.46
C ALA A 168 -5.81 -5.59 12.77
N GLY A 169 -5.05 -6.61 12.47
CA GLY A 169 -5.34 -7.96 12.92
C GLY A 169 -5.02 -8.14 14.41
N GLN A 170 -5.76 -9.01 15.11
CA GLN A 170 -5.47 -9.33 16.53
C GLN A 170 -4.05 -9.89 16.74
N LYS A 171 -3.49 -10.57 15.74
CA LYS A 171 -2.14 -11.16 15.75
C LYS A 171 -1.22 -10.47 14.74
N ASP A 172 -1.43 -9.17 14.48
CA ASP A 172 -0.65 -8.40 13.53
C ASP A 172 0.86 -8.41 13.88
N VAL A 173 1.70 -8.29 12.86
CA VAL A 173 3.15 -8.10 13.01
C VAL A 173 3.50 -6.64 13.35
N ILE A 174 2.56 -5.72 13.11
CA ILE A 174 2.65 -4.34 13.54
C ILE A 174 2.18 -4.23 14.99
N LYS A 175 2.84 -3.39 15.76
CA LYS A 175 2.48 -3.12 17.14
C LYS A 175 1.16 -2.35 17.22
N GLU A 176 0.27 -2.76 18.11
CA GLU A 176 -1.04 -2.11 18.32
C GLU A 176 -0.90 -0.63 18.62
N GLU A 177 0.10 -0.24 19.43
CA GLU A 177 0.39 1.16 19.74
C GLU A 177 0.71 2.00 18.48
N HIS A 178 1.32 1.38 17.44
CA HIS A 178 1.59 2.05 16.17
C HIS A 178 0.31 2.28 15.36
N THR A 179 -0.57 1.27 15.31
CA THR A 179 -1.89 1.40 14.68
C THR A 179 -2.72 2.50 15.35
N LYS A 180 -2.73 2.51 16.70
CA LYS A 180 -3.41 3.57 17.49
C LYS A 180 -2.79 4.95 17.24
N LEU A 181 -1.46 5.02 17.10
CA LEU A 181 -0.76 6.26 16.81
C LEU A 181 -1.17 6.83 15.44
N ILE A 182 -1.28 5.99 14.41
CA ILE A 182 -1.77 6.40 13.10
C ILE A 182 -3.21 6.93 13.21
N ALA A 183 -4.11 6.14 13.78
CA ALA A 183 -5.53 6.49 13.90
C ALA A 183 -5.81 7.76 14.72
N LYS A 184 -4.91 8.10 15.66
CA LYS A 184 -5.07 9.31 16.50
C LYS A 184 -4.65 10.58 15.79
N ASN A 185 -3.80 10.50 14.75
CA ASN A 185 -3.16 11.66 14.14
C ASN A 185 -3.60 11.91 12.69
N ILE A 186 -4.66 11.23 12.24
CA ILE A 186 -5.36 11.51 10.99
C ILE A 186 -6.72 12.14 11.30
#